data_aabce11f808e17050e7b715a17917412
#
_entry.id   aabce11f808e17050e7b715a17917412
#
_cell.length_a   1.000
_cell.length_b   1.000
_cell.length_c   1.000
_cell.angle_alpha   90.00
_cell.angle_beta   90.00
_cell.angle_gamma   90.00
#
_symmetry.space_group_name_H-M   'P 1'
#
loop_
_entity.id
_entity.type
_entity.pdbx_description
1 polymer ?
#
loop_
_entity_poly.entity_id
_entity_poly.type
_entity_poly.pdbx_seq_one_letter_code
_entity_poly.pdbx_strand_id
1 'polypeptide(L)' 'MRDAETIKHRIAELQLEHRGLDAMIDSIGQQPGFDELQLRRLKKRKLQIKDAILLLQMQLVPDIPA' A
#
# COMPACT_ATOMS: atom_id res chain seq x y z
N MET A 1 19.42 1.09 -13.30
CA MET A 1 18.81 2.38 -12.99
C MET A 1 17.32 2.34 -13.31
N ARG A 2 16.50 2.67 -12.34
CA ARG A 2 15.05 2.68 -12.54
C ARG A 2 14.64 4.02 -13.13
N ASP A 3 13.92 3.99 -14.24
CA ASP A 3 13.41 5.22 -14.82
C ASP A 3 12.08 5.60 -14.16
N ALA A 4 11.65 6.84 -14.40
CA ALA A 4 10.46 7.38 -13.77
C ALA A 4 9.19 6.60 -14.15
N GLU A 5 9.12 6.12 -15.38
CA GLU A 5 7.94 5.37 -15.84
C GLU A 5 7.79 4.05 -15.09
N THR A 6 8.88 3.34 -14.88
CA THR A 6 8.87 2.08 -14.13
C THR A 6 8.42 2.33 -12.69
N ILE A 7 8.93 3.38 -12.06
CA ILE A 7 8.55 3.72 -10.69
C ILE A 7 7.07 4.09 -10.61
N LYS A 8 6.59 4.91 -11.54
CA LYS A 8 5.18 5.31 -11.56
C LYS A 8 4.26 4.11 -11.75
N HIS A 9 4.66 3.18 -12.61
CA HIS A 9 3.89 1.97 -12.83
C HIS A 9 3.79 1.13 -11.57
N ARG A 10 4.92 0.98 -10.87
CA ARG A 10 4.95 0.23 -9.63
C ARG A 10 4.08 0.89 -8.55
N ILE A 11 4.12 2.21 -8.46
CA ILE A 11 3.26 2.95 -7.54
C ILE A 11 1.79 2.68 -7.83
N ALA A 12 1.41 2.72 -9.10
CA ALA A 12 0.02 2.46 -9.49
C ALA A 12 -0.42 1.05 -9.10
N GLU A 13 0.43 0.06 -9.31
CA GLU A 13 0.15 -1.32 -8.90
C GLU A 13 -0.06 -1.41 -7.39
N LEU A 14 0.82 -0.79 -6.63
CA LEU A 14 0.73 -0.81 -5.17
C LEU A 14 -0.49 -0.07 -4.67
N GLN A 15 -0.89 1.01 -5.32
CA GLN A 15 -2.10 1.74 -4.96
C GLN A 15 -3.35 0.90 -5.17
N LEU A 16 -3.39 0.10 -6.24
CA LEU A 16 -4.50 -0.82 -6.47
C LEU A 16 -4.55 -1.90 -5.38
N GLU A 17 -3.39 -2.44 -5.04
CA GLU A 17 -3.31 -3.43 -3.98
C GLU A 17 -3.75 -2.85 -2.63
N HIS A 18 -3.35 -1.63 -2.34
CA HIS A 18 -3.73 -0.92 -1.13
C HIS A 18 -5.26 -0.75 -1.04
N ARG A 19 -5.89 -0.36 -2.14
CA ARG A 19 -7.35 -0.22 -2.18
C ARG A 19 -8.05 -1.54 -1.97
N GLY A 20 -7.53 -2.61 -2.59
CA GLY A 20 -8.08 -3.94 -2.41
C GLY A 20 -8.01 -4.40 -0.97
N LEU A 21 -6.88 -4.13 -0.31
CA LEU A 21 -6.71 -4.47 1.10
C LEU A 21 -7.64 -3.68 1.99
N ASP A 22 -7.82 -2.38 1.72
CA ASP A 22 -8.76 -1.56 2.46
C ASP A 22 -10.18 -2.13 2.39
N ALA A 23 -10.62 -2.52 1.20
CA ALA A 23 -11.93 -3.10 1.00
C ALA A 23 -12.08 -4.43 1.74
N MET A 24 -11.04 -5.27 1.70
CA MET A 24 -11.05 -6.55 2.40
C MET A 24 -11.12 -6.37 3.91
N ILE A 25 -10.30 -5.46 4.44
CA ILE A 25 -10.27 -5.17 5.87
C ILE A 25 -11.64 -4.70 6.34
N ASP A 26 -12.24 -3.80 5.58
CA ASP A 26 -13.56 -3.26 5.89
C ASP A 26 -14.63 -4.36 5.87
N SER A 27 -14.60 -5.20 4.85
CA SER A 27 -15.55 -6.30 4.71
C SER A 27 -15.43 -7.32 5.85
N ILE A 28 -14.20 -7.72 6.17
CA ILE A 28 -13.95 -8.69 7.22
C ILE A 28 -14.36 -8.12 8.58
N GLY A 29 -14.03 -6.86 8.84
CA GLY A 29 -14.33 -6.23 10.11
C GLY A 29 -15.83 -6.10 10.39
N GLN A 30 -16.66 -6.13 9.36
CA GLN A 30 -18.10 -6.04 9.51
C GLN A 30 -18.76 -7.39 9.76
N GLN A 31 -18.04 -8.48 9.55
CA GLN A 31 -18.59 -9.82 9.74
C GLN A 31 -18.58 -10.19 11.22
N PRO A 32 -19.68 -10.75 11.74
CA PRO A 32 -19.68 -11.23 13.12
C PRO A 32 -18.73 -12.44 13.22
N GLY A 33 -17.95 -12.46 14.30
CA GLY A 33 -17.02 -13.57 14.53
C GLY A 33 -15.82 -13.57 13.60
N PHE A 34 -15.38 -12.41 13.13
CA PHE A 34 -14.23 -12.33 12.23
C PHE A 34 -12.94 -12.78 12.94
N ASP A 35 -11.99 -13.25 12.13
CA ASP A 35 -10.69 -13.69 12.62
C ASP A 35 -9.78 -12.47 12.83
N GLU A 36 -9.50 -12.14 14.10
CA GLU A 36 -8.65 -11.00 14.43
C GLU A 36 -7.24 -11.15 13.91
N LEU A 37 -6.71 -12.37 13.88
CA LEU A 37 -5.37 -12.61 13.39
C LEU A 37 -5.26 -12.29 11.91
N GLN A 38 -6.25 -12.74 11.14
CA GLN A 38 -6.30 -12.44 9.71
C GLN A 38 -6.40 -10.94 9.48
N LEU A 39 -7.24 -10.27 10.26
CA LEU A 39 -7.39 -8.82 10.13
C LEU A 39 -6.08 -8.09 10.40
N ARG A 40 -5.35 -8.51 11.43
CA ARG A 40 -4.04 -7.93 11.74
C ARG A 40 -3.04 -8.13 10.61
N ARG A 41 -3.04 -9.31 10.01
CA ARG A 41 -2.14 -9.60 8.89
C ARG A 41 -2.43 -8.70 7.70
N LEU A 42 -3.70 -8.49 7.40
CA LEU A 42 -4.11 -7.60 6.31
C LEU A 42 -3.72 -6.17 6.59
N LYS A 43 -3.93 -5.70 7.83
CA LYS A 43 -3.55 -4.35 8.22
C LYS A 43 -2.04 -4.15 8.15
N LYS A 44 -1.28 -5.16 8.54
CA LYS A 44 0.18 -5.10 8.45
C LYS A 44 0.63 -4.99 6.99
N ARG A 45 0.04 -5.80 6.12
CA ARG A 45 0.33 -5.75 4.69
C ARG A 45 0.01 -4.39 4.10
N LYS A 46 -1.13 -3.82 4.49
CA LYS A 46 -1.54 -2.49 4.04
C LYS A 46 -0.51 -1.43 4.42
N LEU A 47 0.00 -1.48 5.66
CA LEU A 47 1.03 -0.55 6.11
C LEU A 47 2.32 -0.70 5.34
N GLN A 48 2.71 -1.94 5.03
CA GLN A 48 3.90 -2.21 4.25
C GLN A 48 3.78 -1.63 2.84
N ILE A 49 2.61 -1.77 2.24
CA ILE A 49 2.36 -1.24 0.90
C ILE A 49 2.39 0.28 0.91
N LYS A 50 1.75 0.89 1.89
CA LYS A 50 1.76 2.35 2.04
C LYS A 50 3.19 2.87 2.17
N ASP A 51 4.00 2.20 2.97
CA ASP A 51 5.40 2.57 3.16
C ASP A 51 6.19 2.45 1.85
N ALA A 52 5.96 1.35 1.12
CA ALA A 52 6.60 1.15 -0.17
C ALA A 52 6.23 2.24 -1.19
N ILE A 53 4.97 2.65 -1.20
CA ILE A 53 4.51 3.73 -2.07
C ILE A 53 5.26 5.03 -1.74
N LEU A 54 5.36 5.35 -0.46
CA LEU A 54 6.06 6.56 -0.03
C LEU A 54 7.53 6.55 -0.45
N LEU A 55 8.20 5.42 -0.28
CA LEU A 55 9.59 5.29 -0.67
C LEU A 55 9.77 5.48 -2.17
N LEU A 56 8.86 4.92 -2.98
CA LEU A 56 8.93 5.08 -4.42
C LEU A 56 8.64 6.51 -4.84
N GLN A 57 7.69 7.16 -4.18
CA GLN A 57 7.37 8.56 -4.47
C GLN A 57 8.56 9.46 -4.19
N MET A 58 9.31 9.16 -3.13
CA MET A 58 10.52 9.92 -2.81
C MET A 58 11.58 9.78 -3.89
N GLN A 59 11.63 8.66 -4.59
CA GLN A 59 12.56 8.46 -5.69
C GLN A 59 12.18 9.28 -6.92
N LEU A 60 10.91 9.64 -7.07
CA LEU A 60 10.45 10.44 -8.19
C LEU A 60 10.71 11.94 -8.00
N VAL A 61 10.95 12.37 -6.76
CA VAL A 61 11.20 13.78 -6.45
C VAL A 61 12.71 13.92 -6.19
N PRO A 62 13.50 14.26 -7.23
CA PRO A 62 14.95 14.27 -7.10
C PRO A 62 15.48 15.33 -6.16
N ASP A 63 14.80 16.46 -6.07
CA ASP A 63 15.24 17.57 -5.23
C ASP A 63 14.12 17.99 -4.31
N ILE A 64 14.30 17.67 -3.04
CA ILE A 64 13.38 18.16 -2.03
C ILE A 64 14.00 19.41 -1.44
N PRO A 65 13.38 20.58 -1.67
CA PRO A 65 13.90 21.81 -1.08
C PRO A 65 13.89 21.72 0.43
N ALA A 66 14.99 22.00 1.02
CA ALA A 66 15.10 21.97 2.48
C ALA A 66 14.30 23.10 3.12
#